data_bee28c0d3f00419a40e55dc746483950
#
_entry.id   bee28c0d3f00419a40e55dc746483950
#
_cell.length_a   1.000
_cell.length_b   1.000
_cell.length_c   1.000
_cell.angle_alpha   90.00
_cell.angle_beta   90.00
_cell.angle_gamma   90.00
#
_symmetry.space_group_name_H-M   'P 1'
#
loop_
_entity.id
_entity.type
_entity.pdbx_description
1 polymer ?
#
loop_
_entity_poly.entity_id
_entity_poly.type
_entity_poly.pdbx_seq_one_letter_code
_entity_poly.pdbx_strand_id
1 'polypeptide(L)'
;MENLIEKIEDIKESILKFVPARYIYLFGSYAYGVPSDKSDIDIYIVTPDEINNLTEIYAKIVVDLSYKKIYFIDLFLNNETVFNKRKTENIFEKTIFQKGKVLYEH
;
A
#
# COMPACT_ATOMS: atom_id res chain seq x y z
N MET A 1 -6.63 22.73 -0.83
CA MET A 1 -6.18 21.59 0.00
C MET A 1 -6.62 20.29 -0.68
N GLU A 2 -5.68 19.40 -0.89
CA GLU A 2 -5.97 18.13 -1.51
C GLU A 2 -6.75 17.23 -0.55
N ASN A 3 -7.84 16.63 -1.01
CA ASN A 3 -8.60 15.73 -0.15
C ASN A 3 -7.99 14.31 -0.17
N LEU A 4 -8.38 13.51 0.82
CA LEU A 4 -7.85 12.16 0.99
C LEU A 4 -8.16 11.25 -0.20
N ILE A 5 -9.34 11.38 -0.78
CA ILE A 5 -9.76 10.55 -1.91
C ILE A 5 -8.85 10.78 -3.10
N GLU A 6 -8.55 12.03 -3.44
CA GLU A 6 -7.65 12.37 -4.54
C GLU A 6 -6.24 11.86 -4.28
N LYS A 7 -5.76 12.01 -3.04
CA LYS A 7 -4.45 11.54 -2.65
C LYS A 7 -4.34 10.02 -2.79
N ILE A 8 -5.36 9.28 -2.35
CA ILE A 8 -5.39 7.82 -2.49
C ILE A 8 -5.41 7.40 -3.95
N GLU A 9 -6.16 8.10 -4.82
CA GLU A 9 -6.16 7.80 -6.25
C GLU A 9 -4.79 8.04 -6.86
N ASP A 10 -4.09 9.11 -6.47
CA ASP A 10 -2.73 9.38 -6.91
C ASP A 10 -1.76 8.27 -6.47
N ILE A 11 -1.92 7.77 -5.24
CA ILE A 11 -1.11 6.68 -4.72
C ILE A 11 -1.33 5.40 -5.53
N LYS A 12 -2.58 5.05 -5.80
CA LYS A 12 -2.92 3.88 -6.62
C LYS A 12 -2.31 3.98 -8.01
N GLU A 13 -2.44 5.14 -8.64
CA GLU A 13 -1.90 5.37 -9.97
C GLU A 13 -0.38 5.16 -9.99
N SER A 14 0.33 5.73 -9.02
CA SER A 14 1.78 5.56 -8.90
C SER A 14 2.17 4.10 -8.72
N ILE A 15 1.44 3.35 -7.89
CA ILE A 15 1.73 1.94 -7.65
C ILE A 15 1.53 1.13 -8.94
N LEU A 16 0.38 1.30 -9.58
CA LEU A 16 0.02 0.51 -10.77
C LEU A 16 0.85 0.87 -11.99
N LYS A 17 1.50 2.02 -11.98
CA LYS A 17 2.44 2.41 -13.02
C LYS A 17 3.67 1.50 -13.04
N PHE A 18 4.09 1.00 -11.88
CA PHE A 18 5.35 0.25 -11.74
C PHE A 18 5.17 -1.24 -11.43
N VAL A 19 3.98 -1.65 -10.99
CA VAL A 19 3.75 -3.07 -10.66
C VAL A 19 2.29 -3.45 -10.91
N PRO A 20 2.04 -4.63 -11.52
CA PRO A 20 0.67 -5.13 -11.67
C PRO A 20 0.21 -5.77 -10.37
N ALA A 21 -0.17 -4.95 -9.38
CA ALA A 21 -0.54 -5.44 -8.05
C ALA A 21 -1.74 -6.38 -8.08
N ARG A 22 -1.75 -7.36 -7.18
CA ARG A 22 -2.91 -8.21 -6.92
C ARG A 22 -3.89 -7.51 -5.99
N TYR A 23 -3.36 -6.92 -4.92
CA TYR A 23 -4.15 -6.15 -3.96
C TYR A 23 -3.37 -4.92 -3.53
N ILE A 24 -4.10 -3.85 -3.27
CA ILE A 24 -3.58 -2.67 -2.60
C ILE A 24 -4.50 -2.41 -1.42
N TYR A 25 -3.96 -2.49 -0.20
CA TYR A 25 -4.72 -2.27 1.03
C TYR A 25 -4.32 -0.95 1.66
N LEU A 26 -5.33 -0.20 2.12
CA LEU A 26 -5.12 0.90 3.07
C LEU A 26 -5.30 0.32 4.46
N PHE A 27 -4.35 0.57 5.36
CA PHE A 27 -4.47 0.10 6.73
C PHE A 27 -4.04 1.21 7.70
N GLY A 28 -3.97 0.89 8.99
CA GLY A 28 -3.59 1.87 9.99
C GLY A 28 -4.67 2.90 10.28
N SER A 29 -4.26 4.08 10.73
CA SER A 29 -5.19 5.09 11.25
C SER A 29 -6.21 5.59 10.23
N TYR A 30 -5.85 5.64 8.94
CA TYR A 30 -6.78 6.06 7.89
C TYR A 30 -7.80 5.00 7.49
N ALA A 31 -7.58 3.76 7.91
CA ALA A 31 -8.51 2.66 7.57
C ALA A 31 -9.42 2.31 8.74
N TYR A 32 -8.85 2.14 9.94
CA TYR A 32 -9.63 1.68 11.10
C TYR A 32 -9.23 2.36 12.40
N GLY A 33 -8.50 3.47 12.32
CA GLY A 33 -8.11 4.25 13.47
C GLY A 33 -8.67 5.66 13.39
N VAL A 34 -8.10 6.57 14.19
CA VAL A 34 -8.45 7.98 14.18
C VAL A 34 -7.24 8.74 13.63
N PRO A 35 -7.25 9.13 12.35
CA PRO A 35 -6.12 9.84 11.78
C PRO A 35 -6.01 11.26 12.35
N SER A 36 -4.76 11.73 12.44
CA SER A 36 -4.44 13.11 12.77
C SER A 36 -3.70 13.74 11.60
N ASP A 37 -3.43 15.06 11.70
CA ASP A 37 -2.66 15.77 10.68
C ASP A 37 -1.25 15.20 10.47
N LYS A 38 -0.74 14.49 11.48
CA LYS A 38 0.60 13.90 11.45
C LYS A 38 0.60 12.41 11.13
N SER A 39 -0.58 11.83 10.87
CA SER A 39 -0.66 10.41 10.55
C SER A 39 -0.12 10.14 9.15
N ASP A 40 0.70 9.10 9.02
CA ASP A 40 1.12 8.60 7.71
C ASP A 40 0.00 7.79 7.08
N ILE A 41 0.00 7.75 5.75
CA ILE A 41 -0.91 6.86 5.02
C ILE A 41 -0.19 5.53 4.89
N ASP A 42 -0.79 4.46 5.44
CA ASP A 42 -0.20 3.13 5.45
C ASP A 42 -0.79 2.26 4.34
N ILE A 43 0.07 1.82 3.44
CA ILE A 43 -0.32 1.05 2.25
C ILE A 43 0.44 -0.27 2.22
N TYR A 44 -0.28 -1.36 1.98
CA TYR A 44 0.31 -2.68 1.78
C TYR A 44 -0.02 -3.16 0.37
N ILE A 45 1.01 -3.48 -0.39
CA ILE A 45 0.90 -3.91 -1.79
C ILE A 45 1.22 -5.40 -1.87
N VAL A 46 0.27 -6.18 -2.38
CA VAL A 46 0.49 -7.61 -2.65
C VAL A 46 0.77 -7.75 -4.14
N THR A 47 1.96 -8.25 -4.47
CA THR A 47 2.41 -8.37 -5.86
C THR A 47 2.26 -9.81 -6.36
N PRO A 48 2.18 -10.00 -7.69
CA PRO A 48 2.28 -11.35 -8.25
C PRO A 48 3.60 -12.01 -7.88
N ASP A 49 3.61 -13.33 -7.74
CA ASP A 49 4.79 -14.08 -7.29
C ASP A 49 5.97 -13.97 -8.26
N GLU A 50 5.71 -13.78 -9.54
CA GLU A 50 6.77 -13.66 -10.55
C GLU A 50 7.55 -12.34 -10.49
N ILE A 51 7.06 -11.38 -9.73
CA ILE A 51 7.75 -10.09 -9.58
C ILE A 51 8.81 -10.24 -8.48
N ASN A 52 10.08 -10.08 -8.82
CA ASN A 52 11.19 -10.33 -7.90
C ASN A 52 11.92 -9.07 -7.41
N ASN A 53 11.78 -7.96 -8.12
CA ASN A 53 12.56 -6.75 -7.83
C ASN A 53 11.79 -5.76 -6.95
N LEU A 54 11.29 -6.23 -5.81
CA LEU A 54 10.42 -5.42 -4.94
C LEU A 54 11.10 -4.17 -4.40
N THR A 55 12.39 -4.26 -4.04
CA THR A 55 13.14 -3.10 -3.54
C THR A 55 13.25 -2.00 -4.61
N GLU A 56 13.50 -2.39 -5.85
CA GLU A 56 13.58 -1.44 -6.97
C GLU A 56 12.21 -0.81 -7.23
N ILE A 57 11.16 -1.61 -7.21
CA ILE A 57 9.78 -1.13 -7.40
C ILE A 57 9.40 -0.15 -6.30
N TYR A 58 9.72 -0.48 -5.05
CA TYR A 58 9.50 0.41 -3.91
C TYR A 58 10.13 1.78 -4.16
N ALA A 59 11.40 1.78 -4.56
CA ALA A 59 12.12 3.03 -4.81
C ALA A 59 11.47 3.86 -5.93
N LYS A 60 11.06 3.21 -7.00
CA LYS A 60 10.39 3.90 -8.12
C LYS A 60 9.07 4.51 -7.70
N ILE A 61 8.28 3.79 -6.90
CA ILE A 61 7.00 4.31 -6.42
C ILE A 61 7.22 5.52 -5.52
N VAL A 62 8.17 5.44 -4.58
CA VAL A 62 8.46 6.54 -3.66
C VAL A 62 8.90 7.79 -4.41
N VAL A 63 9.76 7.63 -5.43
CA VAL A 63 10.20 8.76 -6.26
C VAL A 63 9.03 9.37 -7.02
N ASP A 64 8.17 8.55 -7.61
CA ASP A 64 7.00 9.04 -8.35
C ASP A 64 6.05 9.80 -7.42
N LEU A 65 5.82 9.28 -6.22
CA LEU A 65 4.99 9.95 -5.23
C LEU A 65 5.59 11.28 -4.77
N SER A 66 6.93 11.37 -4.69
CA SER A 66 7.58 12.62 -4.31
C SER A 66 7.33 13.72 -5.34
N TYR A 67 7.28 13.39 -6.63
CA TYR A 67 6.91 14.35 -7.68
C TYR A 67 5.46 14.83 -7.54
N LYS A 68 4.61 14.01 -6.93
CA LYS A 68 3.22 14.38 -6.62
C LYS A 68 3.09 15.04 -5.24
N LYS A 69 4.22 15.28 -4.57
CA LYS A 69 4.29 15.90 -3.22
C LYS A 69 3.59 15.07 -2.16
N ILE A 70 3.63 13.74 -2.31
CA ILE A 70 3.12 12.79 -1.31
C ILE A 70 4.32 12.19 -0.59
N TYR A 71 4.59 12.66 0.63
CA TYR A 71 5.79 12.29 1.38
C TYR A 71 5.51 11.45 2.62
N PHE A 72 4.34 11.62 3.23
CA PHE A 72 4.02 10.95 4.50
C PHE A 72 3.23 9.69 4.22
N ILE A 73 3.94 8.69 3.70
CA ILE A 73 3.36 7.41 3.29
C ILE A 73 4.32 6.30 3.68
N ASP A 74 3.77 5.23 4.27
CA ASP A 74 4.49 4.00 4.55
C ASP A 74 4.01 2.92 3.58
N LEU A 75 4.94 2.39 2.80
CA LEU A 75 4.65 1.36 1.80
C LEU A 75 5.27 0.03 2.22
N PHE A 76 4.49 -1.02 2.15
CA PHE A 76 4.94 -2.40 2.38
C PHE A 76 4.62 -3.22 1.14
N LEU A 77 5.58 -4.00 0.67
CA LEU A 77 5.40 -4.85 -0.50
C LEU A 77 5.79 -6.28 -0.16
N ASN A 78 4.92 -7.23 -0.50
CA ASN A 78 5.24 -8.64 -0.47
C ASN A 78 4.49 -9.34 -1.60
N ASN A 79 5.04 -10.47 -2.06
CA ASN A 79 4.34 -11.24 -3.07
C ASN A 79 3.15 -11.99 -2.47
N GLU A 80 2.32 -12.51 -3.34
CA GLU A 80 1.06 -13.17 -2.97
C GLU A 80 1.27 -14.37 -2.05
N THR A 81 2.25 -15.22 -2.36
CA THR A 81 2.54 -16.40 -1.55
C THR A 81 2.95 -16.00 -0.12
N VAL A 82 3.83 -15.01 0.01
CA VAL A 82 4.28 -14.52 1.32
C VAL A 82 3.12 -13.89 2.08
N PHE A 83 2.32 -13.05 1.42
CA PHE A 83 1.18 -12.42 2.08
C PHE A 83 0.17 -13.46 2.56
N ASN A 84 -0.16 -14.45 1.71
CA ASN A 84 -1.13 -15.49 2.07
C ASN A 84 -0.68 -16.33 3.25
N LYS A 85 0.63 -16.57 3.37
CA LYS A 85 1.18 -17.26 4.53
C LYS A 85 1.11 -16.38 5.77
N ARG A 86 1.58 -15.14 5.67
CA ARG A 86 1.66 -14.22 6.81
C ARG A 86 0.29 -13.83 7.36
N LYS A 87 -0.73 -13.71 6.51
CA LYS A 87 -2.06 -13.33 6.99
C LYS A 87 -2.69 -14.37 7.91
N THR A 88 -2.16 -15.61 7.92
CA THR A 88 -2.61 -16.66 8.85
C THR A 88 -1.70 -16.81 10.06
N GLU A 89 -0.48 -16.30 10.00
CA GLU A 89 0.54 -16.52 11.04
C GLU A 89 0.93 -15.25 11.78
N ASN A 90 1.00 -14.11 11.09
CA ASN A 90 1.49 -12.85 11.66
C ASN A 90 0.34 -11.90 11.90
N ILE A 91 0.29 -11.33 13.10
CA ILE A 91 -0.80 -10.41 13.46
C ILE A 91 -0.84 -9.17 12.56
N PHE A 92 0.31 -8.73 12.05
CA PHE A 92 0.38 -7.55 11.16
C PHE A 92 -0.44 -7.76 9.88
N GLU A 93 -0.09 -8.77 9.10
CA GLU A 93 -0.80 -9.06 7.84
C GLU A 93 -2.21 -9.56 8.08
N LYS A 94 -2.43 -10.31 9.16
CA LYS A 94 -3.77 -10.77 9.53
C LYS A 94 -4.71 -9.58 9.75
N THR A 95 -4.25 -8.57 10.47
CA THR A 95 -5.04 -7.37 10.74
C THR A 95 -5.34 -6.61 9.46
N ILE A 96 -4.36 -6.48 8.57
CA ILE A 96 -4.56 -5.83 7.27
C ILE A 96 -5.61 -6.57 6.45
N PHE A 97 -5.50 -7.90 6.40
CA PHE A 97 -6.44 -8.72 5.64
C PHE A 97 -7.87 -8.61 6.18
N GLN A 98 -8.03 -8.58 7.51
CA GLN A 98 -9.34 -8.58 8.14
C GLN A 98 -9.98 -7.19 8.22
N LYS A 99 -9.19 -6.16 8.45
CA LYS A 99 -9.69 -4.80 8.74
C LYS A 99 -9.27 -3.74 7.73
N GLY A 100 -8.27 -4.01 6.92
CA GLY A 100 -7.81 -3.05 5.92
C GLY A 100 -8.86 -2.80 4.86
N LYS A 101 -8.77 -1.65 4.21
CA LYS A 101 -9.64 -1.30 3.08
C LYS A 101 -8.96 -1.70 1.78
N VAL A 102 -9.65 -2.46 0.96
CA VAL A 102 -9.14 -2.85 -0.36
C VAL A 102 -9.30 -1.64 -1.29
N LEU A 103 -8.19 -1.07 -1.70
CA LEU A 103 -8.19 0.05 -2.65
C LEU A 103 -8.17 -0.45 -4.09
N TYR A 104 -7.60 -1.63 -4.31
CA TYR A 104 -7.47 -2.22 -5.63
C TYR A 104 -7.36 -3.73 -5.49
N GLU A 105 -7.98 -4.43 -6.43
CA GLU A 105 -7.97 -5.89 -6.51
C GLU A 105 -7.95 -6.30 -7.97
N HIS A 106 -7.08 -7.24 -8.30
CA HIS A 106 -7.00 -7.74 -9.68
C HIS A 106 -7.25 -9.23 -9.76
#